data_03ae3ea0305a1b86b08b9e2d2ea7e0ed
#
_entry.id   03ae3ea0305a1b86b08b9e2d2ea7e0ed
#
_cell.length_a   1.000
_cell.length_b   1.000
_cell.length_c   1.000
_cell.angle_alpha   90.00
_cell.angle_beta   90.00
_cell.angle_gamma   90.00
#
_symmetry.space_group_name_H-M   'P 1'
#
loop_
_entity.id
_entity.type
_entity.pdbx_description
1 polymer ?
#
loop_
_entity_poly.entity_id
_entity_poly.type
_entity_poly.pdbx_seq_one_letter_code
_entity_poly.pdbx_strand_id
1 'polypeptide(L)'
;MLSLQNKTAVITGGGSGIGKAIAQLFAKQGAAVHIIELTEEAGKAAVEEIKQLGGNATVHACNVANHQDVAAVFNSIGALDILVNNAGIAHVGKADTTEELDFDRVINVNVKGVYNCLFAAIPKMKAAGGGAILNMASIAALVGIPDRFAYSTAKGAVKAMTMSVA
;
A
#
# COMPACT_ATOMS: atom_id res chain seq x y z
N MET A 1 -14.45 5.62 -21.21
CA MET A 1 -13.97 5.91 -19.83
C MET A 1 -13.49 4.60 -19.25
N LEU A 2 -12.34 4.58 -18.57
CA LEU A 2 -11.85 3.34 -17.92
C LEU A 2 -12.82 2.97 -16.79
N SER A 3 -13.23 1.71 -16.69
CA SER A 3 -14.15 1.22 -15.67
C SER A 3 -13.46 0.17 -14.81
N LEU A 4 -13.67 0.25 -13.49
CA LEU A 4 -13.28 -0.77 -12.51
C LEU A 4 -14.49 -1.48 -11.92
N GLN A 5 -15.60 -1.51 -12.66
CA GLN A 5 -16.81 -2.20 -12.24
C GLN A 5 -16.53 -3.69 -11.94
N ASN A 6 -17.06 -4.16 -10.82
CA ASN A 6 -16.85 -5.52 -10.33
C ASN A 6 -15.38 -5.88 -10.00
N LYS A 7 -14.52 -4.86 -9.82
CA LYS A 7 -13.13 -5.05 -9.39
C LYS A 7 -13.00 -4.83 -7.89
N THR A 8 -12.17 -5.63 -7.24
CA THR A 8 -11.79 -5.48 -5.83
C THR A 8 -10.38 -4.92 -5.76
N ALA A 9 -10.22 -3.79 -5.08
CA ALA A 9 -8.94 -3.12 -4.91
C ALA A 9 -8.55 -3.00 -3.43
N VAL A 10 -7.32 -3.34 -3.10
CA VAL A 10 -6.71 -3.09 -1.80
C VAL A 10 -5.72 -1.95 -1.92
N ILE A 11 -5.81 -0.96 -1.03
CA ILE A 11 -4.94 0.22 -1.02
C ILE A 11 -4.39 0.39 0.40
N THR A 12 -3.08 0.23 0.57
CA THR A 12 -2.43 0.48 1.86
C THR A 12 -2.12 1.97 2.03
N GLY A 13 -2.34 2.52 3.23
CA GLY A 13 -2.23 3.96 3.47
C GLY A 13 -3.30 4.76 2.72
N GLY A 14 -4.51 4.19 2.58
CA GLY A 14 -5.60 4.76 1.78
C GLY A 14 -6.43 5.81 2.51
N GLY A 15 -6.14 6.12 3.77
CA GLY A 15 -6.89 7.08 4.58
C GLY A 15 -6.51 8.54 4.32
N SER A 16 -5.34 8.80 3.73
CA SER A 16 -4.85 10.17 3.50
C SER A 16 -4.03 10.29 2.22
N GLY A 17 -3.72 11.53 1.82
CA GLY A 17 -2.78 11.85 0.75
C GLY A 17 -3.06 11.13 -0.57
N ILE A 18 -2.01 10.58 -1.17
CA ILE A 18 -2.06 9.90 -2.47
C ILE A 18 -2.94 8.66 -2.41
N GLY A 19 -2.81 7.85 -1.33
CA GLY A 19 -3.60 6.63 -1.16
C GLY A 19 -5.10 6.92 -1.12
N LYS A 20 -5.53 7.97 -0.39
CA LYS A 20 -6.92 8.42 -0.35
C LYS A 20 -7.43 8.86 -1.72
N ALA A 21 -6.64 9.63 -2.46
CA ALA A 21 -7.03 10.06 -3.82
C ALA A 21 -7.20 8.87 -4.77
N ILE A 22 -6.33 7.85 -4.68
CA ILE A 22 -6.47 6.61 -5.44
C ILE A 22 -7.73 5.85 -5.02
N ALA A 23 -7.99 5.73 -3.71
CA ALA A 23 -9.17 5.04 -3.19
C ALA A 23 -10.48 5.67 -3.69
N GLN A 24 -10.57 7.00 -3.62
CA GLN A 24 -11.71 7.76 -4.13
C GLN A 24 -11.90 7.57 -5.64
N LEU A 25 -10.81 7.66 -6.41
CA LEU A 25 -10.86 7.48 -7.86
C LEU A 25 -11.31 6.06 -8.23
N PHE A 26 -10.76 5.03 -7.59
CA PHE A 26 -11.12 3.65 -7.87
C PHE A 26 -12.58 3.34 -7.51
N ALA A 27 -13.05 3.82 -6.36
CA ALA A 27 -14.44 3.70 -5.97
C ALA A 27 -15.39 4.45 -6.95
N LYS A 28 -15.01 5.65 -7.40
CA LYS A 28 -15.75 6.40 -8.43
C LYS A 28 -15.82 5.65 -9.77
N GLN A 29 -14.82 4.83 -10.09
CA GLN A 29 -14.81 3.97 -11.28
C GLN A 29 -15.52 2.63 -11.08
N GLY A 30 -16.13 2.39 -9.92
CA GLY A 30 -16.97 1.23 -9.63
C GLY A 30 -16.26 0.08 -8.90
N ALA A 31 -15.02 0.26 -8.44
CA ALA A 31 -14.36 -0.75 -7.64
C ALA A 31 -14.91 -0.84 -6.21
N ALA A 32 -14.93 -2.05 -5.64
CA ALA A 32 -15.00 -2.25 -4.20
C ALA A 32 -13.60 -2.02 -3.61
N VAL A 33 -13.46 -0.99 -2.76
CA VAL A 33 -12.18 -0.55 -2.23
C VAL A 33 -11.99 -0.99 -0.78
N HIS A 34 -10.88 -1.67 -0.50
CA HIS A 34 -10.42 -2.01 0.84
C HIS A 34 -9.22 -1.14 1.20
N ILE A 35 -9.41 -0.25 2.17
CA ILE A 35 -8.38 0.64 2.69
C ILE A 35 -7.70 -0.05 3.87
N ILE A 36 -6.38 -0.20 3.82
CA ILE A 36 -5.58 -0.70 4.94
C ILE A 36 -4.88 0.49 5.60
N GLU A 37 -5.15 0.68 6.89
CA GLU A 37 -4.55 1.70 7.74
C GLU A 37 -4.09 1.11 9.08
N LEU A 38 -3.20 1.81 9.79
CA LEU A 38 -2.72 1.35 11.10
C LEU A 38 -3.85 1.24 12.12
N THR A 39 -4.85 2.13 12.03
CA THR A 39 -6.07 2.13 12.85
C THR A 39 -7.30 2.36 11.98
N GLU A 40 -8.47 1.88 12.40
CA GLU A 40 -9.72 2.15 11.66
C GLU A 40 -10.02 3.66 11.57
N GLU A 41 -9.75 4.40 12.62
CA GLU A 41 -9.99 5.84 12.68
C GLU A 41 -9.20 6.59 11.58
N ALA A 42 -7.98 6.14 11.26
CA ALA A 42 -7.16 6.76 10.22
C ALA A 42 -7.78 6.64 8.82
N GLY A 43 -8.58 5.60 8.56
CA GLY A 43 -9.24 5.40 7.26
C GLY A 43 -10.71 5.79 7.22
N LYS A 44 -11.35 6.01 8.38
CA LYS A 44 -12.80 6.23 8.50
C LYS A 44 -13.32 7.40 7.67
N ALA A 45 -12.66 8.55 7.74
CA ALA A 45 -13.07 9.73 6.98
C ALA A 45 -13.04 9.48 5.46
N ALA A 46 -12.02 8.78 4.96
CA ALA A 46 -11.93 8.44 3.53
C ALA A 46 -13.05 7.48 3.10
N VAL A 47 -13.39 6.51 3.93
CA VAL A 47 -14.51 5.58 3.68
C VAL A 47 -15.85 6.31 3.66
N GLU A 48 -16.09 7.21 4.62
CA GLU A 48 -17.32 8.00 4.69
C GLU A 48 -17.49 8.90 3.45
N GLU A 49 -16.42 9.60 3.04
CA GLU A 49 -16.44 10.42 1.82
C GLU A 49 -16.73 9.59 0.56
N ILE A 50 -16.11 8.41 0.43
CA ILE A 50 -16.37 7.50 -0.69
C ILE A 50 -17.84 7.06 -0.71
N LYS A 51 -18.39 6.68 0.44
CA LYS A 51 -19.80 6.27 0.56
C LYS A 51 -20.78 7.38 0.25
N GLN A 52 -20.49 8.62 0.69
CA GLN A 52 -21.32 9.79 0.37
C GLN A 52 -21.37 10.08 -1.14
N LEU A 53 -20.32 9.71 -1.87
CA LEU A 53 -20.24 9.83 -3.33
C LEU A 53 -20.82 8.60 -4.07
N GLY A 54 -21.45 7.66 -3.34
CA GLY A 54 -22.06 6.46 -3.91
C GLY A 54 -21.08 5.32 -4.20
N GLY A 55 -19.83 5.43 -3.75
CA GLY A 55 -18.83 4.38 -3.89
C GLY A 55 -18.90 3.33 -2.78
N ASN A 56 -18.16 2.25 -2.96
CA ASN A 56 -18.04 1.16 -1.98
C ASN A 56 -16.63 1.12 -1.39
N ALA A 57 -16.50 1.32 -0.08
CA ALA A 57 -15.23 1.24 0.61
C ALA A 57 -15.38 0.66 2.02
N THR A 58 -14.34 -0.05 2.45
CA THR A 58 -14.20 -0.62 3.81
C THR A 58 -12.79 -0.34 4.30
N VAL A 59 -12.64 0.04 5.58
CA VAL A 59 -11.33 0.17 6.22
C VAL A 59 -11.00 -1.08 7.03
N HIS A 60 -9.72 -1.44 7.07
CA HIS A 60 -9.15 -2.51 7.88
C HIS A 60 -8.00 -1.95 8.70
N ALA A 61 -8.08 -2.09 10.02
CA ALA A 61 -6.94 -1.82 10.91
C ALA A 61 -5.89 -2.91 10.74
N CYS A 62 -4.70 -2.54 10.30
CA CYS A 62 -3.63 -3.50 10.03
C CYS A 62 -2.27 -2.79 9.98
N ASN A 63 -1.32 -3.30 10.74
CA ASN A 63 0.07 -2.92 10.59
C ASN A 63 0.69 -3.70 9.43
N VAL A 64 0.96 -3.03 8.30
CA VAL A 64 1.57 -3.69 7.12
C VAL A 64 2.92 -4.34 7.41
N ALA A 65 3.66 -3.87 8.42
CA ALA A 65 4.91 -4.48 8.85
C ALA A 65 4.72 -5.82 9.58
N ASN A 66 3.50 -6.14 10.03
CA ASN A 66 3.16 -7.40 10.68
C ASN A 66 2.58 -8.38 9.65
N HIS A 67 3.30 -9.48 9.43
CA HIS A 67 2.90 -10.49 8.45
C HIS A 67 1.55 -11.16 8.78
N GLN A 68 1.28 -11.41 10.07
CA GLN A 68 0.06 -12.08 10.50
C GLN A 68 -1.17 -11.16 10.34
N ASP A 69 -1.03 -9.86 10.66
CA ASP A 69 -2.10 -8.88 10.48
C ASP A 69 -2.48 -8.78 8.99
N VAL A 70 -1.47 -8.66 8.11
CA VAL A 70 -1.69 -8.63 6.66
C VAL A 70 -2.37 -9.90 6.18
N ALA A 71 -1.88 -11.08 6.58
CA ALA A 71 -2.50 -12.34 6.21
C ALA A 71 -3.97 -12.44 6.64
N ALA A 72 -4.30 -12.01 7.87
CA ALA A 72 -5.66 -12.00 8.38
C ALA A 72 -6.59 -11.11 7.54
N VAL A 73 -6.16 -9.88 7.22
CA VAL A 73 -6.94 -8.95 6.38
C VAL A 73 -7.13 -9.52 4.98
N PHE A 74 -6.07 -9.98 4.32
CA PHE A 74 -6.19 -10.52 2.97
C PHE A 74 -7.04 -11.79 2.91
N ASN A 75 -7.05 -12.61 3.97
CA ASN A 75 -7.94 -13.77 4.06
C ASN A 75 -9.42 -13.39 4.20
N SER A 76 -9.74 -12.26 4.82
CA SER A 76 -11.11 -11.75 4.92
C SER A 76 -11.62 -11.13 3.62
N ILE A 77 -10.71 -10.73 2.72
CA ILE A 77 -11.05 -10.20 1.40
C ILE A 77 -11.15 -11.37 0.42
N GLY A 78 -12.23 -11.46 -0.32
CA GLY A 78 -12.47 -12.53 -1.31
C GLY A 78 -11.50 -12.48 -2.50
N ALA A 79 -12.02 -12.39 -3.71
CA ALA A 79 -11.20 -12.18 -4.91
C ALA A 79 -10.52 -10.80 -4.88
N LEU A 80 -9.31 -10.71 -5.41
CA LEU A 80 -8.51 -9.50 -5.43
C LEU A 80 -8.01 -9.25 -6.87
N ASP A 81 -8.38 -8.10 -7.42
CA ASP A 81 -7.97 -7.68 -8.77
C ASP A 81 -6.80 -6.69 -8.73
N ILE A 82 -6.78 -5.79 -7.75
CA ILE A 82 -5.83 -4.67 -7.71
C ILE A 82 -5.23 -4.53 -6.31
N LEU A 83 -3.91 -4.44 -6.24
CA LEU A 83 -3.17 -4.08 -5.03
C LEU A 83 -2.40 -2.78 -5.27
N VAL A 84 -2.59 -1.80 -4.38
CA VAL A 84 -1.79 -0.58 -4.33
C VAL A 84 -1.01 -0.54 -3.02
N ASN A 85 0.27 -0.83 -3.08
CA ASN A 85 1.21 -0.68 -1.98
C ASN A 85 1.66 0.78 -1.89
N ASN A 86 0.89 1.59 -1.15
CA ASN A 86 1.13 3.01 -0.99
C ASN A 86 1.59 3.39 0.44
N ALA A 87 1.23 2.62 1.46
CA ALA A 87 1.68 2.88 2.82
C ALA A 87 3.19 3.07 2.89
N GLY A 88 3.62 4.11 3.58
CA GLY A 88 5.03 4.40 3.72
C GLY A 88 5.29 5.59 4.63
N ILE A 89 6.45 5.59 5.24
CA ILE A 89 6.95 6.66 6.09
C ILE A 89 8.28 7.19 5.56
N ALA A 90 8.60 8.42 5.91
CA ALA A 90 9.88 9.04 5.61
C ALA A 90 10.71 9.22 6.89
N HIS A 91 12.03 9.30 6.71
CA HIS A 91 12.98 9.70 7.72
C HIS A 91 13.98 10.68 7.12
N VAL A 92 14.39 11.66 7.89
CA VAL A 92 15.43 12.64 7.52
C VAL A 92 16.69 12.28 8.28
N GLY A 93 17.71 11.83 7.57
CA GLY A 93 19.00 11.46 8.15
C GLY A 93 19.98 10.97 7.08
N LYS A 94 21.28 11.10 7.38
CA LYS A 94 22.39 10.59 6.57
C LYS A 94 22.75 9.17 6.99
N ALA A 95 23.64 8.52 6.28
CA ALA A 95 24.11 7.17 6.60
C ALA A 95 24.79 7.08 7.99
N ASP A 96 25.48 8.13 8.39
CA ASP A 96 26.24 8.24 9.64
C ASP A 96 25.44 8.85 10.80
N THR A 97 24.19 9.30 10.57
CA THR A 97 23.33 9.93 11.58
C THR A 97 21.94 9.29 11.71
N THR A 98 21.64 8.27 10.90
CA THR A 98 20.38 7.53 11.01
C THR A 98 20.54 6.43 12.07
N GLU A 99 19.83 6.56 13.17
CA GLU A 99 19.82 5.56 14.23
C GLU A 99 19.20 4.23 13.76
N GLU A 100 19.67 3.12 14.31
CA GLU A 100 19.19 1.77 13.95
C GLU A 100 17.67 1.65 14.03
N LEU A 101 17.05 2.17 15.09
CA LEU A 101 15.60 2.13 15.27
C LEU A 101 14.84 2.88 14.17
N ASP A 102 15.35 4.01 13.71
CA ASP A 102 14.74 4.78 12.63
C ASP A 102 14.91 4.09 11.28
N PHE A 103 16.10 3.53 11.03
CA PHE A 103 16.35 2.72 9.85
C PHE A 103 15.39 1.52 9.80
N ASP A 104 15.33 0.74 10.87
CA ASP A 104 14.47 -0.43 10.97
C ASP A 104 12.99 -0.09 10.81
N ARG A 105 12.54 1.01 11.40
CA ARG A 105 11.16 1.47 11.26
C ARG A 105 10.82 1.76 9.80
N VAL A 106 11.70 2.44 9.07
CA VAL A 106 11.49 2.75 7.64
C VAL A 106 11.51 1.47 6.81
N ILE A 107 12.46 0.56 7.05
CA ILE A 107 12.54 -0.73 6.33
C ILE A 107 11.30 -1.59 6.63
N ASN A 108 10.89 -1.67 7.89
CA ASN A 108 9.73 -2.48 8.27
C ASN A 108 8.44 -2.00 7.58
N VAL A 109 8.19 -0.71 7.54
CA VAL A 109 6.97 -0.19 6.90
C VAL A 109 7.10 -0.22 5.37
N ASN A 110 8.17 0.36 4.82
CA ASN A 110 8.26 0.63 3.38
C ASN A 110 8.70 -0.58 2.55
N VAL A 111 9.44 -1.53 3.14
CA VAL A 111 9.95 -2.71 2.43
C VAL A 111 9.21 -3.97 2.86
N LYS A 112 9.27 -4.30 4.16
CA LYS A 112 8.61 -5.50 4.68
C LYS A 112 7.09 -5.42 4.53
N GLY A 113 6.50 -4.22 4.69
CA GLY A 113 5.07 -3.99 4.45
C GLY A 113 4.67 -4.31 3.01
N VAL A 114 5.45 -3.85 2.02
CA VAL A 114 5.23 -4.19 0.61
C VAL A 114 5.38 -5.69 0.39
N TYR A 115 6.44 -6.32 0.92
CA TYR A 115 6.64 -7.76 0.85
C TYR A 115 5.45 -8.55 1.41
N ASN A 116 4.96 -8.19 2.60
CA ASN A 116 3.84 -8.88 3.24
C ASN A 116 2.57 -8.82 2.37
N CYS A 117 2.27 -7.65 1.80
CA CYS A 117 1.12 -7.49 0.92
C CYS A 117 1.29 -8.25 -0.40
N LEU A 118 2.48 -8.25 -1.01
CA LEU A 118 2.77 -9.05 -2.20
C LEU A 118 2.60 -10.55 -1.92
N PHE A 119 3.15 -11.03 -0.79
CA PHE A 119 3.05 -12.42 -0.37
C PHE A 119 1.59 -12.88 -0.22
N ALA A 120 0.73 -12.05 0.36
CA ALA A 120 -0.68 -12.35 0.55
C ALA A 120 -1.52 -12.20 -0.74
N ALA A 121 -1.21 -11.21 -1.59
CA ALA A 121 -2.01 -10.88 -2.77
C ALA A 121 -1.73 -11.79 -3.96
N ILE A 122 -0.45 -12.08 -4.26
CA ILE A 122 -0.07 -12.78 -5.50
C ILE A 122 -0.75 -14.15 -5.65
N PRO A 123 -0.82 -15.01 -4.62
CA PRO A 123 -1.52 -16.30 -4.75
C PRO A 123 -3.01 -16.14 -5.09
N LYS A 124 -3.67 -15.13 -4.48
CA LYS A 124 -5.09 -14.83 -4.75
C LYS A 124 -5.31 -14.36 -6.19
N MET A 125 -4.46 -13.44 -6.66
CA MET A 125 -4.50 -12.94 -8.03
C MET A 125 -4.25 -14.05 -9.04
N LYS A 126 -3.25 -14.92 -8.80
CA LYS A 126 -3.01 -16.08 -9.65
C LYS A 126 -4.21 -17.03 -9.73
N ALA A 127 -4.83 -17.31 -8.59
CA ALA A 127 -6.04 -18.17 -8.54
C ALA A 127 -7.24 -17.53 -9.27
N ALA A 128 -7.32 -16.20 -9.33
CA ALA A 128 -8.35 -15.45 -10.04
C ALA A 128 -8.04 -15.23 -11.54
N GLY A 129 -6.90 -15.74 -12.05
CA GLY A 129 -6.50 -15.60 -13.45
C GLY A 129 -5.70 -14.34 -13.76
N GLY A 130 -5.27 -13.58 -12.76
CA GLY A 130 -4.44 -12.39 -12.89
C GLY A 130 -4.85 -11.25 -11.99
N GLY A 131 -4.08 -10.17 -12.03
CA GLY A 131 -4.32 -8.95 -11.26
C GLY A 131 -3.34 -7.86 -11.63
N ALA A 132 -3.54 -6.66 -11.07
CA ALA A 132 -2.63 -5.53 -11.25
C ALA A 132 -2.05 -5.09 -9.90
N ILE A 133 -0.74 -4.89 -9.85
CA ILE A 133 -0.03 -4.44 -8.65
C ILE A 133 0.67 -3.11 -8.95
N LEU A 134 0.40 -2.11 -8.11
CA LEU A 134 1.08 -0.82 -8.12
C LEU A 134 1.87 -0.67 -6.82
N ASN A 135 3.19 -0.54 -6.93
CA ASN A 135 4.06 -0.27 -5.79
C ASN A 135 4.55 1.19 -5.84
N MET A 136 4.28 1.96 -4.79
CA MET A 136 4.69 3.37 -4.70
C MET A 136 6.19 3.47 -4.40
N ALA A 137 6.99 3.54 -5.44
CA ALA A 137 8.41 3.88 -5.33
C ALA A 137 8.60 5.40 -5.11
N SER A 138 9.72 5.95 -5.55
CA SER A 138 10.03 7.39 -5.46
C SER A 138 11.14 7.70 -6.44
N ILE A 139 11.29 8.97 -6.80
CA ILE A 139 12.50 9.47 -7.47
C ILE A 139 13.76 9.17 -6.64
N ALA A 140 13.63 9.10 -5.31
CA ALA A 140 14.69 8.70 -4.39
C ALA A 140 15.23 7.27 -4.61
N ALA A 141 14.52 6.44 -5.40
CA ALA A 141 14.99 5.12 -5.83
C ALA A 141 15.93 5.19 -7.06
N LEU A 142 16.06 6.35 -7.67
CA LEU A 142 16.79 6.56 -8.93
C LEU A 142 17.94 7.54 -8.80
N VAL A 143 17.78 8.56 -7.97
CA VAL A 143 18.77 9.61 -7.74
C VAL A 143 19.06 9.77 -6.26
N GLY A 144 20.30 10.19 -5.92
CA GLY A 144 20.67 10.49 -4.54
C GLY A 144 19.95 11.76 -4.06
N ILE A 145 19.23 11.64 -2.96
CA ILE A 145 18.62 12.78 -2.29
C ILE A 145 19.31 12.96 -0.94
N PRO A 146 19.92 14.12 -0.67
CA PRO A 146 20.55 14.40 0.62
C PRO A 146 19.58 14.17 1.78
N ASP A 147 20.10 13.69 2.91
CA ASP A 147 19.36 13.47 4.14
C ASP A 147 18.12 12.53 4.01
N ARG A 148 18.18 11.58 3.08
CA ARG A 148 17.11 10.58 2.84
C ARG A 148 17.64 9.14 2.81
N PHE A 149 18.71 8.84 3.57
CA PHE A 149 19.39 7.54 3.48
C PHE A 149 18.45 6.34 3.63
N ALA A 150 17.76 6.19 4.76
CA ALA A 150 16.85 5.07 5.00
C ALA A 150 15.67 5.04 4.00
N TYR A 151 15.11 6.21 3.69
CA TYR A 151 14.00 6.33 2.74
C TYR A 151 14.41 5.94 1.32
N SER A 152 15.54 6.45 0.81
CA SER A 152 16.05 6.12 -0.52
C SER A 152 16.39 4.63 -0.64
N THR A 153 17.01 4.06 0.41
CA THR A 153 17.28 2.62 0.51
C THR A 153 15.99 1.81 0.38
N ALA A 154 14.96 2.17 1.15
CA ALA A 154 13.68 1.48 1.12
C ALA A 154 12.99 1.60 -0.25
N LYS A 155 12.99 2.78 -0.87
CA LYS A 155 12.36 2.97 -2.18
C LYS A 155 13.13 2.30 -3.32
N GLY A 156 14.45 2.17 -3.19
CA GLY A 156 15.28 1.32 -4.06
C GLY A 156 14.89 -0.15 -3.97
N ALA A 157 14.68 -0.65 -2.75
CA ALA A 157 14.21 -2.02 -2.52
C ALA A 157 12.81 -2.26 -3.14
N VAL A 158 11.87 -1.31 -2.99
CA VAL A 158 10.53 -1.40 -3.61
C VAL A 158 10.62 -1.48 -5.13
N LYS A 159 11.49 -0.69 -5.76
CA LYS A 159 11.75 -0.77 -7.20
C LYS A 159 12.26 -2.16 -7.59
N ALA A 160 13.25 -2.70 -6.87
CA ALA A 160 13.79 -4.04 -7.14
C ALA A 160 12.74 -5.14 -6.99
N MET A 161 11.93 -5.09 -5.93
CA MET A 161 10.80 -6.02 -5.75
C MET A 161 9.81 -5.95 -6.91
N THR A 162 9.48 -4.72 -7.39
CA THR A 162 8.55 -4.53 -8.51
C THR A 162 9.06 -5.23 -9.78
N MET A 163 10.34 -5.05 -10.08
CA MET A 163 10.97 -5.70 -11.24
C MET A 163 11.04 -7.23 -11.11
N SER A 164 11.10 -7.74 -9.88
CA SER A 164 11.20 -9.18 -9.61
C SER A 164 9.86 -9.91 -9.70
N VAL A 165 8.73 -9.20 -9.56
CA VAL A 165 7.38 -9.81 -9.58
C VAL A 165 6.59 -9.49 -10.86
N ALA A 166 7.18 -8.73 -11.78
CA ALA A 166 6.59 -8.32 -13.05
C ALA A 166 6.54 -9.46 -14.07
#